data_e9929e420850e142977e07ff69630c4c
#
_entry.id   e9929e420850e142977e07ff69630c4c
#
_cell.length_a   1.000
_cell.length_b   1.000
_cell.length_c   1.000
_cell.angle_alpha   90.00
_cell.angle_beta   90.00
_cell.angle_gamma   90.00
#
_symmetry.space_group_name_H-M   'P 1'
#
loop_
_entity.id
_entity.type
_entity.pdbx_description
1 polymer ?
#
loop_
_entity_poly.entity_id
_entity_poly.type
_entity_poly.pdbx_seq_one_letter_code
_entity_poly.pdbx_strand_id
1 'polypeptide(L)'
;MEASDPTPQVNSVMIRAYRASVALATTKGVDRSGGVHAMVKALQSAFDDILDANTMDLEASREMAVPDLVLDWLKLTPERLQIAIGILQRIGELSDPIRRVMNASYQLDHSQTYCQMMPLGVIALIYEAFPELGAIAAGFCIKTGNSLILKGSSEASQSNQVIAQALQNALDDAGLPSGCLELFPSEQGASIRDLVTRDDYLNLVIPYGRPTLVQQVLQQSTAPVLRSAMGNCYLYWSSSGSWDVVRSIILDSHASIPDPVNAIEKVLIHRNQKPSSVMNLCKSLSEKGFKLKADAELAAKFPEQLTLASESEWSQPYLDKVVAFKLVDNTEDAIAWINQYSSRHADCLVTDSYLESRQFSLKVDSASVYLNSSPQFSRNPKRGDSVFLGMSNQKGYRRGMITLETLTTLKQVVQGNGEF
;
A
#
# COMPACT_ATOMS: atom_id res chain seq x y z
N MET A 1 -20.09 24.81 11.17
CA MET A 1 -20.55 23.52 11.71
C MET A 1 -19.63 23.23 12.89
N GLU A 2 -20.12 23.37 14.11
CA GLU A 2 -19.37 23.01 15.32
C GLU A 2 -19.01 21.51 15.22
N ALA A 3 -17.75 21.19 15.41
CA ALA A 3 -17.31 19.81 15.56
C ALA A 3 -17.98 19.24 16.82
N SER A 4 -18.81 18.22 16.68
CA SER A 4 -19.32 17.48 17.82
C SER A 4 -18.12 16.96 18.62
N ASP A 5 -18.14 17.15 19.95
CA ASP A 5 -17.10 16.61 20.81
C ASP A 5 -16.96 15.10 20.55
N PRO A 6 -15.73 14.60 20.36
CA PRO A 6 -15.50 13.17 20.10
C PRO A 6 -16.03 12.34 21.27
N THR A 7 -16.58 11.16 20.96
CA THR A 7 -17.12 10.27 21.99
C THR A 7 -16.03 9.94 23.03
N PRO A 8 -16.39 9.76 24.33
CA PRO A 8 -15.41 9.40 25.36
C PRO A 8 -14.53 8.20 25.02
N GLN A 9 -15.07 7.24 24.24
CA GLN A 9 -14.35 6.06 23.78
C GLN A 9 -13.24 6.40 22.78
N VAL A 10 -13.50 7.29 21.82
CA VAL A 10 -12.46 7.76 20.86
C VAL A 10 -11.31 8.41 21.61
N ASN A 11 -11.59 9.31 22.55
CA ASN A 11 -10.57 9.95 23.38
C ASN A 11 -9.76 8.92 24.17
N SER A 12 -10.39 7.92 24.74
CA SER A 12 -9.73 6.86 25.51
C SER A 12 -8.74 6.06 24.63
N VAL A 13 -9.15 5.66 23.43
CA VAL A 13 -8.28 4.96 22.46
C VAL A 13 -7.07 5.81 22.09
N MET A 14 -7.29 7.10 21.77
CA MET A 14 -6.20 8.02 21.41
C MET A 14 -5.16 8.16 22.54
N ILE A 15 -5.63 8.37 23.77
CA ILE A 15 -4.77 8.54 24.93
C ILE A 15 -3.97 7.26 25.22
N ARG A 16 -4.58 6.07 25.12
CA ARG A 16 -3.87 4.80 25.32
C ARG A 16 -2.80 4.61 24.25
N ALA A 17 -3.16 4.79 22.97
CA ALA A 17 -2.21 4.67 21.87
C ALA A 17 -1.04 5.66 21.99
N TYR A 18 -1.32 6.90 22.37
CA TYR A 18 -0.27 7.90 22.58
C TYR A 18 0.68 7.50 23.71
N ARG A 19 0.16 7.10 24.87
CA ARG A 19 0.99 6.64 26.00
C ARG A 19 1.87 5.44 25.62
N ALA A 20 1.27 4.49 24.89
CA ALA A 20 1.98 3.32 24.41
C ALA A 20 3.08 3.69 23.41
N SER A 21 2.85 4.64 22.50
CA SER A 21 3.87 5.09 21.54
C SER A 21 5.10 5.69 22.23
N VAL A 22 4.88 6.49 23.29
CA VAL A 22 5.99 7.06 24.10
C VAL A 22 6.81 5.95 24.76
N ALA A 23 6.17 4.93 25.32
CA ALA A 23 6.85 3.78 25.94
C ALA A 23 7.58 2.91 24.88
N LEU A 24 6.93 2.62 23.73
CA LEU A 24 7.54 1.85 22.64
C LEU A 24 8.79 2.52 22.05
N ALA A 25 8.83 3.85 21.99
CA ALA A 25 9.97 4.60 21.49
C ALA A 25 11.26 4.32 22.29
N THR A 26 11.14 3.91 23.54
CA THR A 26 12.27 3.58 24.43
C THR A 26 12.47 2.07 24.60
N THR A 27 11.52 1.24 24.18
CA THR A 27 11.61 -0.23 24.23
C THR A 27 12.78 -0.74 23.38
N LYS A 28 13.48 -1.75 23.84
CA LYS A 28 14.63 -2.33 23.11
C LYS A 28 14.16 -3.03 21.84
N GLY A 29 14.97 -3.01 20.78
CA GLY A 29 14.68 -3.65 19.51
C GLY A 29 14.43 -5.16 19.62
N VAL A 30 15.15 -5.84 20.56
CA VAL A 30 14.95 -7.27 20.82
C VAL A 30 13.56 -7.56 21.40
N ASP A 31 13.07 -6.70 22.30
CA ASP A 31 11.76 -6.86 22.93
C ASP A 31 10.63 -6.61 21.90
N ARG A 32 10.81 -5.57 21.05
CA ARG A 32 9.88 -5.33 19.93
C ARG A 32 9.85 -6.48 18.94
N SER A 33 11.01 -7.06 18.59
CA SER A 33 11.07 -8.27 17.75
C SER A 33 10.42 -9.47 18.43
N GLY A 34 10.59 -9.62 19.74
CA GLY A 34 9.91 -10.62 20.57
C GLY A 34 8.39 -10.48 20.49
N GLY A 35 7.86 -9.26 20.57
CA GLY A 35 6.45 -8.98 20.40
C GLY A 35 5.92 -9.37 19.01
N VAL A 36 6.69 -9.07 17.93
CA VAL A 36 6.30 -9.51 16.57
C VAL A 36 6.28 -11.04 16.46
N HIS A 37 7.25 -11.77 17.07
CA HIS A 37 7.21 -13.23 17.10
C HIS A 37 6.05 -13.78 17.95
N ALA A 38 5.65 -13.09 19.01
CA ALA A 38 4.46 -13.44 19.78
C ALA A 38 3.18 -13.31 18.93
N MET A 39 3.08 -12.23 18.13
CA MET A 39 1.99 -12.04 17.15
C MET A 39 1.92 -13.18 16.13
N VAL A 40 3.06 -13.66 15.62
CA VAL A 40 3.12 -14.82 14.71
C VAL A 40 2.48 -16.06 15.36
N LYS A 41 2.86 -16.37 16.60
CA LYS A 41 2.31 -17.51 17.34
C LYS A 41 0.82 -17.36 17.62
N ALA A 42 0.37 -16.15 17.95
CA ALA A 42 -1.03 -15.87 18.20
C ALA A 42 -1.90 -16.08 16.96
N LEU A 43 -1.46 -15.60 15.79
CA LEU A 43 -2.18 -15.85 14.53
C LEU A 43 -2.18 -17.34 14.15
N GLN A 44 -1.10 -18.08 14.43
CA GLN A 44 -1.06 -19.53 14.23
C GLN A 44 -2.03 -20.25 15.16
N SER A 45 -2.15 -19.82 16.42
CA SER A 45 -3.06 -20.42 17.40
C SER A 45 -4.53 -20.08 17.12
N ALA A 46 -4.82 -18.88 16.62
CA ALA A 46 -6.16 -18.42 16.27
C ALA A 46 -6.53 -18.68 14.79
N PHE A 47 -5.77 -19.53 14.08
CA PHE A 47 -5.87 -19.69 12.63
C PHE A 47 -7.29 -20.05 12.18
N ASP A 48 -7.87 -21.07 12.77
CA ASP A 48 -9.22 -21.54 12.44
C ASP A 48 -10.29 -20.52 12.86
N ASP A 49 -10.17 -19.93 14.05
CA ASP A 49 -11.09 -18.89 14.53
C ASP A 49 -11.13 -17.67 13.59
N ILE A 50 -9.98 -17.29 13.03
CA ILE A 50 -9.89 -16.20 12.06
C ILE A 50 -10.60 -16.56 10.74
N LEU A 51 -10.43 -17.78 10.24
CA LEU A 51 -11.10 -18.24 9.02
C LEU A 51 -12.61 -18.39 9.21
N ASP A 52 -13.05 -18.85 10.37
CA ASP A 52 -14.47 -18.93 10.72
C ASP A 52 -15.10 -17.55 10.81
N ALA A 53 -14.44 -16.59 11.48
CA ALA A 53 -14.88 -15.18 11.52
C ALA A 53 -14.95 -14.57 10.11
N ASN A 54 -14.00 -14.88 9.25
CA ASN A 54 -14.00 -14.41 7.85
C ASN A 54 -15.15 -15.04 7.04
N THR A 55 -15.50 -16.27 7.30
CA THR A 55 -16.67 -16.91 6.67
C THR A 55 -17.96 -16.18 7.05
N MET A 56 -18.12 -15.81 8.31
CA MET A 56 -19.26 -15.01 8.78
C MET A 56 -19.34 -13.63 8.12
N ASP A 57 -18.19 -12.94 8.00
CA ASP A 57 -18.10 -11.66 7.30
C ASP A 57 -18.49 -11.79 5.81
N LEU A 58 -18.05 -12.85 5.13
CA LEU A 58 -18.39 -13.12 3.72
C LEU A 58 -19.88 -13.42 3.53
N GLU A 59 -20.50 -14.18 4.42
CA GLU A 59 -21.94 -14.50 4.36
C GLU A 59 -22.76 -13.22 4.55
N ALA A 60 -22.47 -12.43 5.58
CA ALA A 60 -23.14 -11.16 5.85
C ALA A 60 -22.96 -10.16 4.68
N SER A 61 -21.76 -10.07 4.12
CA SER A 61 -21.47 -9.17 3.00
C SER A 61 -22.21 -9.56 1.72
N ARG A 62 -22.40 -10.85 1.44
CA ARG A 62 -23.20 -11.33 0.30
C ARG A 62 -24.68 -10.98 0.46
N GLU A 63 -25.22 -11.13 1.67
CA GLU A 63 -26.60 -10.74 1.97
C GLU A 63 -26.85 -9.24 1.78
N MET A 64 -25.83 -8.41 2.10
CA MET A 64 -25.86 -6.96 1.91
C MET A 64 -25.55 -6.52 0.46
N ALA A 65 -25.36 -7.46 -0.49
CA ALA A 65 -25.01 -7.19 -1.88
C ALA A 65 -23.75 -6.32 -2.05
N VAL A 66 -22.73 -6.59 -1.23
CA VAL A 66 -21.41 -5.94 -1.35
C VAL A 66 -20.80 -6.29 -2.71
N PRO A 67 -20.15 -5.32 -3.42
CA PRO A 67 -19.57 -5.57 -4.73
C PRO A 67 -18.54 -6.71 -4.74
N ASP A 68 -18.51 -7.49 -5.83
CA ASP A 68 -17.60 -8.65 -5.99
C ASP A 68 -16.12 -8.32 -5.72
N LEU A 69 -15.66 -7.15 -6.16
CA LEU A 69 -14.31 -6.67 -5.90
C LEU A 69 -13.99 -6.63 -4.39
N VAL A 70 -14.94 -6.15 -3.58
CA VAL A 70 -14.76 -6.05 -2.13
C VAL A 70 -14.84 -7.42 -1.49
N LEU A 71 -15.71 -8.31 -2.00
CA LEU A 71 -15.80 -9.71 -1.57
C LEU A 71 -14.49 -10.48 -1.86
N ASP A 72 -13.87 -10.24 -3.02
CA ASP A 72 -12.56 -10.83 -3.36
C ASP A 72 -11.45 -10.35 -2.42
N TRP A 73 -11.46 -9.09 -2.03
CA TRP A 73 -10.53 -8.55 -1.05
C TRP A 73 -10.80 -9.09 0.36
N LEU A 74 -12.07 -9.25 0.73
CA LEU A 74 -12.49 -9.76 2.02
C LEU A 74 -12.12 -11.22 2.22
N LYS A 75 -12.18 -12.03 1.15
CA LYS A 75 -11.96 -13.47 1.22
C LYS A 75 -10.56 -13.81 1.70
N LEU A 76 -10.41 -14.18 2.96
CA LEU A 76 -9.18 -14.62 3.58
C LEU A 76 -9.05 -16.15 3.45
N THR A 77 -8.20 -16.61 2.52
CA THR A 77 -7.93 -18.03 2.39
C THR A 77 -6.84 -18.48 3.37
N PRO A 78 -6.75 -19.79 3.68
CA PRO A 78 -5.64 -20.34 4.48
C PRO A 78 -4.26 -19.91 3.98
N GLU A 79 -4.08 -19.89 2.66
CA GLU A 79 -2.81 -19.48 2.03
C GLU A 79 -2.52 -17.99 2.25
N ARG A 80 -3.53 -17.10 2.15
CA ARG A 80 -3.37 -15.67 2.41
C ARG A 80 -2.99 -15.42 3.87
N LEU A 81 -3.66 -16.09 4.81
CA LEU A 81 -3.34 -15.95 6.23
C LEU A 81 -1.93 -16.50 6.51
N GLN A 82 -1.53 -17.62 5.91
CA GLN A 82 -0.17 -18.16 6.03
C GLN A 82 0.89 -17.21 5.44
N ILE A 83 0.59 -16.53 4.33
CA ILE A 83 1.48 -15.50 3.76
C ILE A 83 1.63 -14.32 4.74
N ALA A 84 0.55 -13.85 5.37
CA ALA A 84 0.61 -12.78 6.36
C ALA A 84 1.46 -13.18 7.58
N ILE A 85 1.30 -14.39 8.08
CA ILE A 85 2.12 -14.98 9.15
C ILE A 85 3.60 -14.98 8.74
N GLY A 86 3.91 -15.42 7.51
CA GLY A 86 5.27 -15.42 6.97
C GLY A 86 5.87 -14.02 6.82
N ILE A 87 5.06 -13.00 6.49
CA ILE A 87 5.49 -11.60 6.47
C ILE A 87 5.85 -11.12 7.88
N LEU A 88 5.01 -11.39 8.87
CA LEU A 88 5.29 -11.04 10.26
C LEU A 88 6.54 -11.72 10.79
N GLN A 89 6.73 -13.02 10.50
CA GLN A 89 7.95 -13.73 10.86
C GLN A 89 9.18 -13.02 10.30
N ARG A 90 9.16 -12.68 9.02
CA ARG A 90 10.27 -11.95 8.39
C ARG A 90 10.48 -10.56 9.01
N ILE A 91 9.41 -9.80 9.32
CA ILE A 91 9.52 -8.52 10.03
C ILE A 91 10.25 -8.69 11.36
N GLY A 92 9.93 -9.74 12.13
CA GLY A 92 10.61 -10.05 13.39
C GLY A 92 12.12 -10.24 13.22
N GLU A 93 12.54 -10.88 12.12
CA GLU A 93 13.95 -11.21 11.80
C GLU A 93 14.73 -10.03 11.21
N LEU A 94 14.07 -9.03 10.61
CA LEU A 94 14.75 -7.86 10.04
C LEU A 94 15.51 -7.06 11.11
N SER A 95 16.60 -6.39 10.69
CA SER A 95 17.35 -5.50 11.55
C SER A 95 16.48 -4.37 12.12
N ASP A 96 16.81 -3.90 13.32
CA ASP A 96 16.10 -2.80 13.98
C ASP A 96 16.33 -1.48 13.22
N PRO A 97 15.29 -0.85 12.62
CA PRO A 97 15.45 0.41 11.91
C PRO A 97 15.67 1.61 12.83
N ILE A 98 15.28 1.49 14.11
CA ILE A 98 15.43 2.56 15.09
C ILE A 98 16.83 2.54 15.66
N ARG A 99 17.30 3.70 16.13
CA ARG A 99 18.64 3.90 16.70
C ARG A 99 19.78 3.75 15.70
N ARG A 100 19.47 3.62 14.41
CA ARG A 100 20.48 3.76 13.38
C ARG A 100 21.03 5.19 13.42
N VAL A 101 22.31 5.31 13.72
CA VAL A 101 23.00 6.59 13.72
C VAL A 101 23.62 6.82 12.36
N MET A 102 23.40 8.01 11.83
CA MET A 102 23.96 8.46 10.54
C MET A 102 24.69 9.77 10.74
N ASN A 103 25.69 10.04 9.92
CA ASN A 103 26.37 11.32 9.93
C ASN A 103 25.36 12.43 9.54
N ALA A 104 25.42 13.55 10.27
CA ALA A 104 24.70 14.74 9.86
C ALA A 104 25.36 15.37 8.63
N SER A 105 24.58 16.11 7.85
CA SER A 105 25.06 16.84 6.66
C SER A 105 25.93 18.06 7.01
N TYR A 106 25.99 18.45 8.28
CA TYR A 106 26.77 19.57 8.79
C TYR A 106 27.33 19.25 10.17
N GLN A 107 28.40 19.97 10.54
CA GLN A 107 28.95 20.01 11.89
C GLN A 107 28.93 21.46 12.36
N LEU A 108 28.66 21.68 13.64
CA LEU A 108 28.81 22.97 14.28
C LEU A 108 30.17 23.03 14.95
N ASP A 109 30.79 24.21 15.01
CA ASP A 109 32.04 24.40 15.69
C ASP A 109 31.92 23.95 17.17
N HIS A 110 32.96 23.29 17.66
CA HIS A 110 33.01 22.77 19.03
C HIS A 110 31.95 21.73 19.42
N SER A 111 31.30 21.09 18.42
CA SER A 111 30.26 20.07 18.65
C SER A 111 30.37 18.87 17.70
N GLN A 112 29.78 17.76 18.11
CA GLN A 112 29.52 16.62 17.25
C GLN A 112 28.02 16.58 16.88
N THR A 113 27.74 16.55 15.59
CA THR A 113 26.34 16.45 15.11
C THR A 113 26.13 15.11 14.42
N TYR A 114 25.08 14.41 14.82
CA TYR A 114 24.65 13.16 14.18
C TYR A 114 23.14 13.08 14.07
N CYS A 115 22.67 12.23 13.17
CA CYS A 115 21.25 11.93 13.00
C CYS A 115 20.93 10.56 13.57
N GLN A 116 19.82 10.44 14.29
CA GLN A 116 19.31 9.20 14.83
C GLN A 116 17.91 8.94 14.29
N MET A 117 17.66 7.72 13.81
CA MET A 117 16.30 7.32 13.44
C MET A 117 15.46 7.07 14.69
N MET A 118 14.20 7.49 14.64
CA MET A 118 13.23 7.32 15.72
C MET A 118 11.82 7.02 15.17
N PRO A 119 10.92 6.46 15.99
CA PRO A 119 9.52 6.26 15.60
C PRO A 119 8.84 7.57 15.24
N LEU A 120 7.78 7.48 14.41
CA LEU A 120 6.85 8.60 14.18
C LEU A 120 5.98 8.88 15.42
N GLY A 121 5.46 7.83 16.06
CA GLY A 121 4.56 7.91 17.20
C GLY A 121 3.30 7.08 17.02
N VAL A 122 2.12 7.70 16.95
CA VAL A 122 0.84 7.03 16.71
C VAL A 122 0.53 7.01 15.23
N ILE A 123 0.29 5.83 14.68
CA ILE A 123 -0.10 5.62 13.29
C ILE A 123 -1.54 5.09 13.24
N ALA A 124 -2.36 5.61 12.34
CA ALA A 124 -3.67 5.06 12.04
C ALA A 124 -3.66 4.39 10.67
N LEU A 125 -4.10 3.13 10.58
CA LEU A 125 -4.41 2.45 9.33
C LEU A 125 -5.93 2.43 9.13
N ILE A 126 -6.40 3.01 8.01
CA ILE A 126 -7.81 2.98 7.61
C ILE A 126 -7.89 2.15 6.33
N TYR A 127 -8.54 1.00 6.39
CA TYR A 127 -8.47 0.02 5.29
C TYR A 127 -9.81 -0.66 5.00
N GLU A 128 -9.97 -1.05 3.75
CA GLU A 128 -11.13 -1.80 3.26
C GLU A 128 -10.79 -3.28 3.11
N ALA A 129 -11.66 -4.14 3.62
CA ALA A 129 -11.81 -5.55 3.27
C ALA A 129 -10.53 -6.40 3.08
N PHE A 130 -9.43 -6.07 3.73
CA PHE A 130 -8.18 -6.86 3.75
C PHE A 130 -7.88 -7.28 5.19
N PRO A 131 -8.50 -8.33 5.75
CA PRO A 131 -8.40 -8.65 7.17
C PRO A 131 -6.95 -8.84 7.66
N GLU A 132 -6.10 -9.47 6.84
CA GLU A 132 -4.69 -9.72 7.16
C GLU A 132 -3.84 -8.44 7.18
N LEU A 133 -4.27 -7.36 6.53
CA LEU A 133 -3.49 -6.13 6.43
C LEU A 133 -3.28 -5.46 7.78
N GLY A 134 -4.29 -5.54 8.67
CA GLY A 134 -4.20 -5.04 10.04
C GLY A 134 -3.06 -5.71 10.82
N ALA A 135 -2.94 -7.02 10.68
CA ALA A 135 -1.85 -7.79 11.33
C ALA A 135 -0.47 -7.42 10.76
N ILE A 136 -0.36 -7.32 9.43
CA ILE A 136 0.90 -6.92 8.77
C ILE A 136 1.31 -5.51 9.24
N ALA A 137 0.38 -4.55 9.24
CA ALA A 137 0.64 -3.19 9.69
C ALA A 137 1.03 -3.12 11.17
N ALA A 138 0.42 -3.95 12.03
CA ALA A 138 0.82 -4.07 13.43
C ALA A 138 2.28 -4.53 13.55
N GLY A 139 2.72 -5.53 12.77
CA GLY A 139 4.12 -5.94 12.72
C GLY A 139 5.06 -4.80 12.33
N PHE A 140 4.70 -4.00 11.31
CA PHE A 140 5.46 -2.81 10.92
C PHE A 140 5.57 -1.79 12.05
N CYS A 141 4.45 -1.46 12.69
CA CYS A 141 4.39 -0.46 13.76
C CYS A 141 5.16 -0.91 15.00
N ILE A 142 4.94 -2.12 15.48
CA ILE A 142 5.66 -2.67 16.65
C ILE A 142 7.17 -2.73 16.39
N LYS A 143 7.59 -3.25 15.23
CA LYS A 143 9.02 -3.32 14.87
C LYS A 143 9.69 -1.95 14.85
N THR A 144 8.98 -0.92 14.40
CA THR A 144 9.48 0.46 14.31
C THR A 144 9.20 1.30 15.55
N GLY A 145 8.61 0.73 16.62
CA GLY A 145 8.35 1.41 17.89
C GLY A 145 7.20 2.41 17.85
N ASN A 146 6.29 2.25 16.91
CA ASN A 146 5.06 3.02 16.80
C ASN A 146 3.88 2.27 17.43
N SER A 147 2.92 2.98 17.98
CA SER A 147 1.60 2.42 18.25
C SER A 147 0.73 2.49 17.00
N LEU A 148 -0.26 1.61 16.91
CA LEU A 148 -1.17 1.49 15.77
C LEU A 148 -2.62 1.53 16.20
N ILE A 149 -3.41 2.35 15.52
CA ILE A 149 -4.86 2.34 15.59
C ILE A 149 -5.40 1.76 14.27
N LEU A 150 -6.14 0.67 14.36
CA LEU A 150 -6.76 -0.01 13.23
C LEU A 150 -8.22 0.47 13.06
N LYS A 151 -8.56 0.93 11.87
CA LYS A 151 -9.93 1.19 11.45
C LYS A 151 -10.22 0.43 10.17
N GLY A 152 -10.66 -0.82 10.31
CA GLY A 152 -11.15 -1.62 9.20
C GLY A 152 -12.55 -1.19 8.74
N SER A 153 -12.99 -1.72 7.62
CA SER A 153 -14.36 -1.56 7.14
C SER A 153 -15.32 -2.51 7.86
N SER A 154 -16.62 -2.18 7.82
CA SER A 154 -17.69 -2.97 8.44
C SER A 154 -17.81 -4.37 7.86
N GLU A 155 -17.45 -4.54 6.59
CA GLU A 155 -17.50 -5.81 5.89
C GLU A 155 -16.55 -6.87 6.47
N ALA A 156 -15.50 -6.45 7.17
CA ALA A 156 -14.50 -7.32 7.81
C ALA A 156 -14.54 -7.23 9.34
N SER A 157 -15.67 -6.88 9.93
CA SER A 157 -15.77 -6.56 11.36
C SER A 157 -15.37 -7.74 12.25
N GLN A 158 -15.90 -8.94 12.00
CA GLN A 158 -15.61 -10.14 12.78
C GLN A 158 -14.15 -10.56 12.65
N SER A 159 -13.64 -10.63 11.42
CA SER A 159 -12.24 -10.96 11.14
C SER A 159 -11.30 -9.97 11.83
N ASN A 160 -11.57 -8.67 11.69
CA ASN A 160 -10.74 -7.61 12.29
C ASN A 160 -10.72 -7.70 13.81
N GLN A 161 -11.87 -8.03 14.43
CA GLN A 161 -11.97 -8.16 15.89
C GLN A 161 -11.18 -9.37 16.40
N VAL A 162 -11.33 -10.54 15.78
CA VAL A 162 -10.60 -11.76 16.18
C VAL A 162 -9.10 -11.57 16.01
N ILE A 163 -8.66 -11.03 14.86
CA ILE A 163 -7.25 -10.74 14.61
C ILE A 163 -6.71 -9.74 15.64
N ALA A 164 -7.38 -8.59 15.83
CA ALA A 164 -6.92 -7.57 16.76
C ALA A 164 -6.82 -8.10 18.20
N GLN A 165 -7.81 -8.84 18.66
CA GLN A 165 -7.80 -9.43 20.02
C GLN A 165 -6.65 -10.43 20.20
N ALA A 166 -6.42 -11.31 19.24
CA ALA A 166 -5.30 -12.27 19.28
C ALA A 166 -3.97 -11.54 19.37
N LEU A 167 -3.78 -10.48 18.57
CA LEU A 167 -2.55 -9.69 18.56
C LEU A 167 -2.36 -8.88 19.84
N GLN A 168 -3.43 -8.24 20.37
CA GLN A 168 -3.37 -7.47 21.62
C GLN A 168 -2.95 -8.35 22.80
N ASN A 169 -3.59 -9.52 22.95
CA ASN A 169 -3.24 -10.47 24.00
C ASN A 169 -1.76 -10.91 23.89
N ALA A 170 -1.29 -11.21 22.69
CA ALA A 170 0.10 -11.63 22.48
C ALA A 170 1.11 -10.52 22.80
N LEU A 171 0.78 -9.26 22.51
CA LEU A 171 1.64 -8.11 22.79
C LEU A 171 1.71 -7.82 24.30
N ASP A 172 0.57 -7.91 25.00
CA ASP A 172 0.49 -7.78 26.45
C ASP A 172 1.28 -8.92 27.15
N ASP A 173 1.12 -10.16 26.72
CA ASP A 173 1.85 -11.33 27.22
C ASP A 173 3.38 -11.23 26.95
N ALA A 174 3.77 -10.58 25.86
CA ALA A 174 5.17 -10.27 25.55
C ALA A 174 5.73 -9.09 26.38
N GLY A 175 4.94 -8.47 27.23
CA GLY A 175 5.33 -7.35 28.11
C GLY A 175 5.50 -6.02 27.36
N LEU A 176 4.91 -5.87 26.19
CA LEU A 176 4.85 -4.59 25.48
C LEU A 176 3.79 -3.67 26.09
N PRO A 177 3.92 -2.34 25.90
CA PRO A 177 2.96 -1.39 26.48
C PRO A 177 1.53 -1.64 26.02
N SER A 178 0.60 -1.75 26.97
CA SER A 178 -0.82 -1.84 26.65
C SER A 178 -1.29 -0.61 25.87
N GLY A 179 -2.08 -0.82 24.80
CA GLY A 179 -2.49 0.24 23.86
C GLY A 179 -1.53 0.44 22.69
N CYS A 180 -0.47 -0.38 22.56
CA CYS A 180 0.40 -0.32 21.37
C CYS A 180 -0.31 -0.77 20.09
N LEU A 181 -1.41 -1.51 20.21
CA LEU A 181 -2.35 -1.85 19.16
C LEU A 181 -3.78 -1.60 19.66
N GLU A 182 -4.53 -0.75 18.98
CA GLU A 182 -5.90 -0.41 19.31
C GLU A 182 -6.82 -0.65 18.10
N LEU A 183 -8.03 -1.12 18.37
CA LEU A 183 -9.10 -1.15 17.37
C LEU A 183 -9.99 0.09 17.57
N PHE A 184 -10.22 0.83 16.47
CA PHE A 184 -11.07 2.03 16.53
C PHE A 184 -12.54 1.66 16.72
N PRO A 185 -13.30 2.34 17.61
CA PRO A 185 -14.63 1.95 18.03
C PRO A 185 -15.71 2.27 16.98
N SER A 186 -15.55 1.78 15.75
CA SER A 186 -16.46 2.03 14.62
C SER A 186 -17.87 1.47 14.89
N GLU A 187 -17.98 0.34 15.56
CA GLU A 187 -19.25 -0.30 15.90
C GLU A 187 -20.08 0.53 16.91
N GLN A 188 -19.42 1.45 17.61
CA GLN A 188 -20.06 2.37 18.54
C GLN A 188 -20.40 3.72 17.89
N GLY A 189 -20.40 3.78 16.55
CA GLY A 189 -20.80 4.95 15.77
C GLY A 189 -19.67 5.96 15.49
N ALA A 190 -18.42 5.68 15.87
CA ALA A 190 -17.30 6.57 15.58
C ALA A 190 -16.95 6.57 14.08
N SER A 191 -16.86 7.76 13.50
CA SER A 191 -16.62 7.98 12.07
C SER A 191 -15.12 8.08 11.72
N ILE A 192 -14.79 7.98 10.43
CA ILE A 192 -13.43 8.25 9.94
C ILE A 192 -12.98 9.65 10.37
N ARG A 193 -13.86 10.65 10.29
CA ARG A 193 -13.56 12.03 10.67
C ARG A 193 -13.13 12.15 12.14
N ASP A 194 -13.79 11.44 13.04
CA ASP A 194 -13.46 11.46 14.48
C ASP A 194 -12.05 10.91 14.76
N LEU A 195 -11.53 10.07 13.87
CA LEU A 195 -10.16 9.57 13.92
C LEU A 195 -9.17 10.57 13.30
N VAL A 196 -9.40 10.95 12.04
CA VAL A 196 -8.38 11.64 11.23
C VAL A 196 -8.21 13.13 11.52
N THR A 197 -9.09 13.71 12.35
CA THR A 197 -8.98 15.10 12.83
C THR A 197 -8.27 15.21 14.18
N ARG A 198 -7.62 14.13 14.64
CA ARG A 198 -6.90 14.08 15.92
C ARG A 198 -5.39 14.21 15.71
N ASP A 199 -4.96 15.28 15.07
CA ASP A 199 -3.55 15.62 14.84
C ASP A 199 -2.79 15.95 16.12
N ASP A 200 -3.48 16.20 17.23
CA ASP A 200 -2.93 16.27 18.59
C ASP A 200 -2.34 14.92 19.08
N TYR A 201 -2.79 13.80 18.54
CA TYR A 201 -2.32 12.46 18.87
C TYR A 201 -1.69 11.74 17.69
N LEU A 202 -2.29 11.86 16.48
CA LEU A 202 -1.88 11.13 15.30
C LEU A 202 -0.66 11.76 14.60
N ASN A 203 0.34 10.95 14.34
CA ASN A 203 1.53 11.35 13.60
C ASN A 203 1.47 10.95 12.13
N LEU A 204 0.67 9.93 11.78
CA LEU A 204 0.48 9.49 10.40
C LEU A 204 -0.84 8.73 10.25
N VAL A 205 -1.53 8.99 9.15
CA VAL A 205 -2.69 8.22 8.68
C VAL A 205 -2.35 7.54 7.36
N ILE A 206 -2.62 6.24 7.25
CA ILE A 206 -2.40 5.44 6.03
C ILE A 206 -3.77 4.92 5.58
N PRO A 207 -4.41 5.55 4.58
CA PRO A 207 -5.60 4.98 3.94
C PRO A 207 -5.18 3.87 2.95
N TYR A 208 -5.88 2.73 2.96
CA TYR A 208 -5.63 1.60 2.08
C TYR A 208 -6.93 0.99 1.56
N GLY A 209 -7.16 1.02 0.25
CA GLY A 209 -8.38 0.55 -0.39
C GLY A 209 -8.71 1.30 -1.66
N ARG A 210 -9.98 1.35 -2.00
CA ARG A 210 -10.46 2.05 -3.21
C ARG A 210 -10.11 3.55 -3.19
N PRO A 211 -9.96 4.18 -4.36
CA PRO A 211 -9.68 5.61 -4.47
C PRO A 211 -10.66 6.50 -3.69
N THR A 212 -11.92 6.08 -3.58
CA THR A 212 -12.96 6.79 -2.82
C THR A 212 -12.62 6.91 -1.34
N LEU A 213 -12.18 5.81 -0.69
CA LEU A 213 -11.72 5.83 0.68
C LEU A 213 -10.49 6.71 0.85
N VAL A 214 -9.49 6.54 -0.02
CA VAL A 214 -8.25 7.33 0.02
C VAL A 214 -8.56 8.81 -0.11
N GLN A 215 -9.43 9.19 -1.04
CA GLN A 215 -9.84 10.58 -1.24
C GLN A 215 -10.63 11.13 -0.06
N GLN A 216 -11.53 10.35 0.52
CA GLN A 216 -12.29 10.74 1.72
C GLN A 216 -11.35 11.06 2.90
N VAL A 217 -10.38 10.20 3.17
CA VAL A 217 -9.39 10.42 4.22
C VAL A 217 -8.56 11.67 3.96
N LEU A 218 -8.09 11.87 2.72
CA LEU A 218 -7.32 13.06 2.34
C LEU A 218 -8.08 14.37 2.52
N GLN A 219 -9.39 14.36 2.26
CA GLN A 219 -10.23 15.56 2.40
C GLN A 219 -10.58 15.89 3.85
N GLN A 220 -10.62 14.88 4.73
CA GLN A 220 -11.08 15.05 6.10
C GLN A 220 -9.93 15.16 7.11
N SER A 221 -8.74 14.65 6.79
CA SER A 221 -7.63 14.56 7.73
C SER A 221 -6.97 15.90 7.98
N THR A 222 -6.77 16.23 9.27
CA THR A 222 -5.85 17.28 9.72
C THR A 222 -4.46 16.70 10.06
N ALA A 223 -4.38 15.40 10.38
CA ALA A 223 -3.12 14.70 10.57
C ALA A 223 -2.42 14.41 9.22
N PRO A 224 -1.09 14.25 9.20
CA PRO A 224 -0.35 13.85 8.00
C PRO A 224 -0.86 12.54 7.41
N VAL A 225 -1.05 12.49 6.08
CA VAL A 225 -1.54 11.30 5.37
C VAL A 225 -0.47 10.76 4.45
N LEU A 226 -0.15 9.47 4.55
CA LEU A 226 0.63 8.74 3.56
C LEU A 226 -0.33 8.05 2.59
N ARG A 227 -0.54 8.66 1.43
CA ARG A 227 -1.45 8.13 0.40
C ARG A 227 -0.93 6.80 -0.16
N SER A 228 -1.69 5.73 -0.01
CA SER A 228 -1.47 4.51 -0.78
C SER A 228 -2.01 4.64 -2.20
N ALA A 229 -1.41 3.91 -3.14
CA ALA A 229 -1.83 3.85 -4.54
C ALA A 229 -2.08 2.41 -4.95
N MET A 230 -3.08 2.19 -5.81
CA MET A 230 -3.46 0.88 -6.31
C MET A 230 -4.09 1.00 -7.70
N GLY A 231 -3.65 0.18 -8.63
CA GLY A 231 -4.12 0.15 -10.01
C GLY A 231 -3.77 1.39 -10.83
N ASN A 232 -4.34 1.49 -12.02
CA ASN A 232 -4.11 2.56 -13.01
C ASN A 232 -2.63 2.77 -13.37
N CYS A 233 -1.85 1.69 -13.41
CA CYS A 233 -0.49 1.71 -13.92
C CYS A 233 -0.48 1.63 -15.43
N TYR A 234 0.46 2.32 -16.05
CA TYR A 234 0.63 2.41 -17.49
C TYR A 234 1.82 1.60 -17.98
N LEU A 235 1.66 1.01 -19.16
CA LEU A 235 2.75 0.43 -19.92
C LEU A 235 2.82 1.12 -21.28
N TYR A 236 4.00 1.65 -21.66
CA TYR A 236 4.26 2.09 -23.00
C TYR A 236 4.93 0.96 -23.79
N TRP A 237 4.28 0.54 -24.87
CA TRP A 237 4.78 -0.41 -25.85
C TRP A 237 5.38 0.34 -27.04
N SER A 238 6.70 0.50 -27.04
CA SER A 238 7.42 1.24 -28.09
C SER A 238 7.42 0.50 -29.43
N SER A 239 7.89 1.18 -30.47
CA SER A 239 7.95 0.60 -31.82
C SER A 239 8.87 -0.63 -31.93
N SER A 240 9.90 -0.73 -31.08
CA SER A 240 10.86 -1.84 -31.03
C SER A 240 10.47 -2.94 -30.06
N GLY A 241 9.50 -2.68 -29.15
CA GLY A 241 9.12 -3.61 -28.10
C GLY A 241 8.39 -4.86 -28.63
N SER A 242 8.66 -6.01 -28.00
CA SER A 242 7.97 -7.28 -28.32
C SER A 242 6.61 -7.37 -27.65
N TRP A 243 5.59 -7.81 -28.39
CA TRP A 243 4.25 -8.05 -27.85
C TRP A 243 4.23 -9.18 -26.81
N ASP A 244 5.09 -10.19 -26.91
CA ASP A 244 5.18 -11.29 -25.94
C ASP A 244 5.65 -10.78 -24.56
N VAL A 245 6.59 -9.82 -24.56
CA VAL A 245 7.06 -9.18 -23.33
C VAL A 245 5.94 -8.36 -22.72
N VAL A 246 5.23 -7.55 -23.53
CA VAL A 246 4.05 -6.77 -23.07
C VAL A 246 2.99 -7.68 -22.45
N ARG A 247 2.64 -8.77 -23.17
CA ARG A 247 1.69 -9.77 -22.68
C ARG A 247 2.11 -10.34 -21.32
N SER A 248 3.38 -10.76 -21.22
CA SER A 248 3.91 -11.37 -20.00
C SER A 248 3.87 -10.40 -18.82
N ILE A 249 4.24 -9.14 -19.04
CA ILE A 249 4.19 -8.08 -18.02
C ILE A 249 2.74 -7.84 -17.55
N ILE A 250 1.79 -7.73 -18.47
CA ILE A 250 0.37 -7.52 -18.12
C ILE A 250 -0.13 -8.68 -17.25
N LEU A 251 0.06 -9.93 -17.71
CA LEU A 251 -0.41 -11.11 -16.98
C LEU A 251 0.21 -11.22 -15.60
N ASP A 252 1.51 -11.01 -15.50
CA ASP A 252 2.25 -11.11 -14.24
C ASP A 252 1.89 -9.98 -13.27
N SER A 253 1.68 -8.75 -13.77
CA SER A 253 1.27 -7.62 -12.91
C SER A 253 -0.10 -7.81 -12.25
N HIS A 254 -0.98 -8.59 -12.88
CA HIS A 254 -2.29 -8.95 -12.33
C HIS A 254 -2.27 -10.24 -11.48
N ALA A 255 -1.13 -10.90 -11.35
CA ALA A 255 -1.02 -12.12 -10.55
C ALA A 255 -0.87 -11.87 -9.04
N SER A 256 -0.72 -10.61 -8.62
CA SER A 256 -0.67 -10.24 -7.19
C SER A 256 -2.02 -10.52 -6.51
N ILE A 257 -1.97 -11.26 -5.40
CA ILE A 257 -3.15 -11.58 -4.60
C ILE A 257 -2.91 -11.02 -3.19
N PRO A 258 -3.91 -10.39 -2.57
CA PRO A 258 -5.30 -10.14 -3.03
C PRO A 258 -5.46 -8.85 -3.84
N ASP A 259 -4.49 -7.96 -3.78
CA ASP A 259 -4.59 -6.60 -4.28
C ASP A 259 -3.58 -6.35 -5.42
N PRO A 260 -4.05 -6.07 -6.63
CA PRO A 260 -3.20 -5.80 -7.78
C PRO A 260 -2.63 -4.36 -7.72
N VAL A 261 -1.80 -4.07 -6.70
CA VAL A 261 -1.28 -2.71 -6.44
C VAL A 261 -0.68 -2.09 -7.69
N ASN A 262 0.16 -2.83 -8.39
CA ASN A 262 0.88 -2.36 -9.58
C ASN A 262 0.34 -2.94 -10.90
N ALA A 263 -0.94 -3.34 -10.94
CA ALA A 263 -1.53 -3.91 -12.15
C ALA A 263 -1.46 -2.93 -13.33
N ILE A 264 -0.98 -3.42 -14.47
CA ILE A 264 -0.99 -2.68 -15.72
C ILE A 264 -2.42 -2.71 -16.30
N GLU A 265 -3.10 -1.60 -16.18
CA GLU A 265 -4.48 -1.44 -16.65
C GLU A 265 -4.58 -0.60 -17.92
N LYS A 266 -3.52 0.11 -18.29
CA LYS A 266 -3.48 0.98 -19.46
C LYS A 266 -2.22 0.69 -20.27
N VAL A 267 -2.38 0.55 -21.58
CA VAL A 267 -1.28 0.29 -22.52
C VAL A 267 -1.27 1.34 -23.61
N LEU A 268 -0.19 2.11 -23.68
CA LEU A 268 0.06 3.02 -24.79
C LEU A 268 0.83 2.28 -25.87
N ILE A 269 0.28 2.20 -27.08
CA ILE A 269 0.84 1.47 -28.20
C ILE A 269 1.44 2.46 -29.19
N HIS A 270 2.73 2.31 -29.49
CA HIS A 270 3.33 3.11 -30.56
C HIS A 270 2.65 2.81 -31.91
N ARG A 271 2.28 3.86 -32.66
CA ARG A 271 1.51 3.77 -33.90
C ARG A 271 2.12 2.83 -34.95
N ASN A 272 3.44 2.68 -34.96
CA ASN A 272 4.17 1.79 -35.88
C ASN A 272 4.16 0.31 -35.48
N GLN A 273 3.47 -0.06 -34.40
CA GLN A 273 3.30 -1.48 -34.07
C GLN A 273 2.44 -2.19 -35.11
N LYS A 274 2.82 -3.42 -35.44
CA LYS A 274 2.11 -4.21 -36.45
C LYS A 274 0.69 -4.53 -35.97
N PRO A 275 -0.35 -4.31 -36.81
CA PRO A 275 -1.73 -4.67 -36.45
C PRO A 275 -1.88 -6.13 -36.00
N SER A 276 -1.13 -7.07 -36.60
CA SER A 276 -1.13 -8.48 -36.21
C SER A 276 -0.60 -8.70 -34.78
N SER A 277 0.40 -7.94 -34.35
CA SER A 277 0.93 -8.02 -32.98
C SER A 277 -0.09 -7.51 -31.96
N VAL A 278 -0.80 -6.41 -32.26
CA VAL A 278 -1.88 -5.89 -31.44
C VAL A 278 -3.01 -6.91 -31.33
N MET A 279 -3.41 -7.52 -32.45
CA MET A 279 -4.46 -8.56 -32.48
C MET A 279 -4.06 -9.78 -31.65
N ASN A 280 -2.82 -10.25 -31.77
CA ASN A 280 -2.33 -11.38 -30.99
C ASN A 280 -2.34 -11.09 -29.48
N LEU A 281 -1.97 -9.87 -29.08
CA LEU A 281 -2.05 -9.43 -27.70
C LEU A 281 -3.49 -9.42 -27.21
N CYS A 282 -4.41 -8.79 -27.94
CA CYS A 282 -5.84 -8.73 -27.60
C CYS A 282 -6.43 -10.14 -27.45
N LYS A 283 -6.21 -11.02 -28.43
CA LYS A 283 -6.69 -12.41 -28.39
C LYS A 283 -6.18 -13.14 -27.15
N SER A 284 -4.88 -13.06 -26.89
CA SER A 284 -4.27 -13.75 -25.75
C SER A 284 -4.76 -13.23 -24.40
N LEU A 285 -5.03 -11.94 -24.25
CA LEU A 285 -5.59 -11.37 -23.02
C LEU A 285 -7.06 -11.76 -22.85
N SER A 286 -7.85 -11.73 -23.92
CA SER A 286 -9.25 -12.20 -23.88
C SER A 286 -9.37 -13.67 -23.47
N GLU A 287 -8.48 -14.54 -23.97
CA GLU A 287 -8.41 -15.96 -23.59
C GLU A 287 -8.08 -16.15 -22.08
N LYS A 288 -7.48 -15.14 -21.44
CA LYS A 288 -7.18 -15.10 -19.99
C LYS A 288 -8.26 -14.39 -19.16
N GLY A 289 -9.40 -14.05 -19.80
CA GLY A 289 -10.56 -13.45 -19.15
C GLY A 289 -10.48 -11.93 -18.96
N PHE A 290 -9.57 -11.24 -19.67
CA PHE A 290 -9.52 -9.78 -19.64
C PHE A 290 -10.60 -9.16 -20.50
N LYS A 291 -11.27 -8.13 -19.97
CA LYS A 291 -12.10 -7.21 -20.75
C LYS A 291 -11.19 -6.15 -21.38
N LEU A 292 -11.33 -5.93 -22.68
CA LEU A 292 -10.44 -5.04 -23.40
C LEU A 292 -11.19 -3.79 -23.86
N LYS A 293 -10.59 -2.65 -23.58
CA LYS A 293 -11.09 -1.33 -23.98
C LYS A 293 -10.04 -0.59 -24.82
N ALA A 294 -10.46 0.45 -25.52
CA ALA A 294 -9.52 1.27 -26.29
C ALA A 294 -10.02 2.70 -26.49
N ASP A 295 -9.11 3.55 -26.97
CA ASP A 295 -9.49 4.84 -27.54
C ASP A 295 -10.35 4.66 -28.82
N ALA A 296 -10.92 5.75 -29.30
CA ALA A 296 -11.84 5.71 -30.45
C ALA A 296 -11.18 5.16 -31.72
N GLU A 297 -9.90 5.43 -31.95
CA GLU A 297 -9.17 4.99 -33.15
C GLU A 297 -8.98 3.47 -33.14
N LEU A 298 -8.52 2.90 -32.04
CA LEU A 298 -8.32 1.45 -31.91
C LEU A 298 -9.64 0.70 -31.84
N ALA A 299 -10.65 1.22 -31.13
CA ALA A 299 -11.97 0.62 -31.06
C ALA A 299 -12.64 0.54 -32.44
N ALA A 300 -12.50 1.59 -33.27
CA ALA A 300 -13.00 1.57 -34.65
C ALA A 300 -12.23 0.59 -35.56
N LYS A 301 -10.93 0.38 -35.28
CA LYS A 301 -10.07 -0.53 -36.06
C LYS A 301 -10.28 -2.00 -35.70
N PHE A 302 -10.65 -2.30 -34.47
CA PHE A 302 -10.85 -3.66 -33.93
C PHE A 302 -12.16 -3.78 -33.13
N PRO A 303 -13.32 -3.54 -33.79
CA PRO A 303 -14.63 -3.40 -33.10
C PRO A 303 -15.14 -4.70 -32.45
N GLU A 304 -14.65 -5.86 -32.90
CA GLU A 304 -15.03 -7.15 -32.31
C GLU A 304 -14.28 -7.47 -31.02
N GLN A 305 -13.10 -6.88 -30.83
CA GLN A 305 -12.20 -7.19 -29.71
C GLN A 305 -12.16 -6.08 -28.67
N LEU A 306 -12.37 -4.83 -29.07
CA LEU A 306 -12.15 -3.66 -28.23
C LEU A 306 -13.43 -2.83 -28.10
N THR A 307 -13.79 -2.51 -26.87
CA THR A 307 -14.88 -1.57 -26.57
C THR A 307 -14.31 -0.18 -26.30
N LEU A 308 -15.10 0.85 -26.51
CA LEU A 308 -14.67 2.23 -26.28
C LEU A 308 -14.45 2.49 -24.78
N ALA A 309 -13.29 3.04 -24.43
CA ALA A 309 -13.03 3.59 -23.10
C ALA A 309 -13.54 5.03 -23.01
N SER A 310 -14.21 5.38 -21.91
CA SER A 310 -14.61 6.76 -21.65
C SER A 310 -13.41 7.62 -21.22
N GLU A 311 -13.53 8.94 -21.35
CA GLU A 311 -12.45 9.88 -21.01
C GLU A 311 -12.02 9.77 -19.55
N SER A 312 -12.95 9.60 -18.64
CA SER A 312 -12.67 9.49 -17.20
C SER A 312 -11.92 8.21 -16.81
N GLU A 313 -12.03 7.15 -17.59
CA GLU A 313 -11.39 5.86 -17.29
C GLU A 313 -9.87 5.92 -17.41
N TRP A 314 -9.32 6.86 -18.16
CA TRP A 314 -7.86 7.00 -18.29
C TRP A 314 -7.17 7.39 -16.98
N SER A 315 -7.85 8.13 -16.11
CA SER A 315 -7.30 8.59 -14.83
C SER A 315 -7.73 7.75 -13.62
N GLN A 316 -8.55 6.70 -13.83
CA GLN A 316 -9.09 5.89 -12.75
C GLN A 316 -8.67 4.43 -12.87
N PRO A 317 -8.38 3.75 -11.74
CA PRO A 317 -8.11 2.32 -11.76
C PRO A 317 -9.40 1.54 -12.06
N TYR A 318 -9.25 0.41 -12.74
CA TYR A 318 -10.31 -0.58 -12.91
C TYR A 318 -10.42 -1.52 -11.72
N LEU A 319 -9.28 -1.85 -11.12
CA LEU A 319 -9.15 -2.83 -10.03
C LEU A 319 -9.75 -4.21 -10.38
N ASP A 320 -9.79 -4.52 -11.66
CA ASP A 320 -10.35 -5.74 -12.25
C ASP A 320 -9.47 -6.17 -13.42
N LYS A 321 -9.76 -7.33 -14.03
CA LYS A 321 -9.11 -7.79 -15.25
C LYS A 321 -9.61 -6.99 -16.48
N VAL A 322 -9.29 -5.71 -16.49
CA VAL A 322 -9.62 -4.79 -17.58
C VAL A 322 -8.35 -4.07 -18.02
N VAL A 323 -8.10 -4.05 -19.33
CA VAL A 323 -6.99 -3.30 -19.92
C VAL A 323 -7.50 -2.38 -21.02
N ALA A 324 -7.11 -1.12 -20.97
CA ALA A 324 -7.42 -0.14 -22.01
C ALA A 324 -6.18 0.22 -22.84
N PHE A 325 -6.38 0.29 -24.16
CA PHE A 325 -5.33 0.55 -25.16
C PHE A 325 -5.49 1.92 -25.80
N LYS A 326 -4.37 2.61 -26.01
CA LYS A 326 -4.36 3.89 -26.70
C LYS A 326 -3.19 3.98 -27.68
N LEU A 327 -3.41 4.53 -28.88
CA LEU A 327 -2.33 4.84 -29.81
C LEU A 327 -1.61 6.12 -29.41
N VAL A 328 -0.29 6.11 -29.57
CA VAL A 328 0.58 7.27 -29.40
C VAL A 328 1.62 7.33 -30.55
N ASP A 329 2.06 8.52 -30.90
CA ASP A 329 2.90 8.72 -32.06
C ASP A 329 4.40 8.51 -31.76
N ASN A 330 4.81 8.77 -30.52
CA ASN A 330 6.21 8.70 -30.12
C ASN A 330 6.35 8.58 -28.58
N THR A 331 7.59 8.49 -28.11
CA THR A 331 7.91 8.35 -26.68
C THR A 331 7.57 9.60 -25.87
N GLU A 332 7.68 10.81 -26.43
CA GLU A 332 7.31 12.05 -25.76
C GLU A 332 5.82 12.11 -25.47
N ASP A 333 4.99 11.74 -26.43
CA ASP A 333 3.53 11.71 -26.25
C ASP A 333 3.13 10.67 -25.21
N ALA A 334 3.79 9.50 -25.22
CA ALA A 334 3.56 8.47 -24.22
C ALA A 334 3.91 8.97 -22.81
N ILE A 335 5.06 9.63 -22.63
CA ILE A 335 5.49 10.20 -21.36
C ILE A 335 4.53 11.30 -20.88
N ALA A 336 4.12 12.20 -21.79
CA ALA A 336 3.17 13.27 -21.46
C ALA A 336 1.84 12.69 -20.98
N TRP A 337 1.33 11.67 -21.70
CA TRP A 337 0.09 10.98 -21.31
C TRP A 337 0.20 10.28 -19.96
N ILE A 338 1.26 9.51 -19.71
CA ILE A 338 1.50 8.84 -18.44
C ILE A 338 1.58 9.86 -17.29
N ASN A 339 2.33 10.94 -17.48
CA ASN A 339 2.47 11.98 -16.46
C ASN A 339 1.15 12.71 -16.15
N GLN A 340 0.20 12.70 -17.07
CA GLN A 340 -1.11 13.31 -16.88
C GLN A 340 -2.11 12.35 -16.21
N TYR A 341 -2.18 11.09 -16.63
CA TYR A 341 -3.28 10.18 -16.33
C TYR A 341 -2.93 9.00 -15.42
N SER A 342 -1.64 8.62 -15.32
CA SER A 342 -1.22 7.53 -14.44
C SER A 342 -1.43 7.87 -12.96
N SER A 343 -1.61 6.84 -12.17
CA SER A 343 -1.54 6.93 -10.69
C SER A 343 -0.13 7.27 -10.17
N ARG A 344 0.89 7.27 -11.03
CA ARG A 344 2.27 7.69 -10.78
C ARG A 344 3.00 6.91 -9.69
N HIS A 345 2.68 5.65 -9.50
CA HIS A 345 3.41 4.81 -8.56
C HIS A 345 4.24 3.71 -9.22
N ALA A 346 3.77 3.11 -10.34
CA ALA A 346 4.47 2.05 -11.04
C ALA A 346 4.11 2.07 -12.52
N ASP A 347 5.01 2.58 -13.37
CA ASP A 347 4.78 2.63 -14.81
C ASP A 347 5.90 1.90 -15.58
N CYS A 348 5.58 1.34 -16.73
CA CYS A 348 6.40 0.42 -17.47
C CYS A 348 6.73 0.93 -18.89
N LEU A 349 7.88 0.51 -19.41
CA LEU A 349 8.26 0.63 -20.80
C LEU A 349 8.70 -0.74 -21.33
N VAL A 350 8.25 -1.09 -22.53
CA VAL A 350 8.80 -2.22 -23.31
C VAL A 350 9.43 -1.68 -24.57
N THR A 351 10.77 -1.81 -24.68
CA THR A 351 11.58 -1.30 -25.78
C THR A 351 12.91 -2.05 -25.91
N ASP A 352 13.46 -2.11 -27.10
CA ASP A 352 14.84 -2.53 -27.35
C ASP A 352 15.81 -1.33 -27.49
N SER A 353 15.29 -0.09 -27.41
CA SER A 353 16.08 1.13 -27.53
C SER A 353 16.62 1.61 -26.21
N TYR A 354 17.94 1.64 -26.04
CA TYR A 354 18.60 2.24 -24.89
C TYR A 354 18.24 3.72 -24.72
N LEU A 355 18.11 4.46 -25.83
CA LEU A 355 17.77 5.89 -25.77
C LEU A 355 16.38 6.12 -25.23
N GLU A 356 15.37 5.35 -25.69
CA GLU A 356 14.00 5.42 -25.16
C GLU A 356 13.97 5.05 -23.68
N SER A 357 14.68 3.98 -23.27
CA SER A 357 14.77 3.56 -21.86
C SER A 357 15.29 4.69 -20.97
N ARG A 358 16.36 5.36 -21.39
CA ARG A 358 16.95 6.48 -20.66
C ARG A 358 16.01 7.69 -20.60
N GLN A 359 15.39 8.04 -21.72
CA GLN A 359 14.46 9.16 -21.83
C GLN A 359 13.22 8.93 -20.93
N PHE A 360 12.65 7.74 -21.01
CA PHE A 360 11.49 7.33 -20.18
C PHE A 360 11.82 7.39 -18.68
N SER A 361 12.95 6.81 -18.26
CA SER A 361 13.37 6.82 -16.86
C SER A 361 13.60 8.23 -16.28
N LEU A 362 14.06 9.17 -17.11
CA LEU A 362 14.32 10.53 -16.68
C LEU A 362 13.07 11.42 -16.62
N LYS A 363 12.11 11.18 -17.53
CA LYS A 363 10.99 12.11 -17.75
C LYS A 363 9.66 11.63 -17.18
N VAL A 364 9.50 10.31 -16.93
CA VAL A 364 8.26 9.78 -16.31
C VAL A 364 8.26 10.09 -14.83
N ASP A 365 7.17 10.71 -14.38
CA ASP A 365 6.98 11.10 -12.99
C ASP A 365 6.29 10.00 -12.17
N SER A 366 6.91 8.83 -12.09
CA SER A 366 6.44 7.70 -11.28
C SER A 366 7.38 7.38 -10.14
N ALA A 367 6.83 6.80 -9.07
CA ALA A 367 7.62 6.39 -7.91
C ALA A 367 8.59 5.26 -8.25
N SER A 368 8.17 4.35 -9.14
CA SER A 368 8.99 3.28 -9.70
C SER A 368 8.77 3.18 -11.21
N VAL A 369 9.84 2.99 -11.94
CA VAL A 369 9.85 2.83 -13.40
C VAL A 369 10.42 1.46 -13.73
N TYR A 370 9.69 0.68 -14.52
CA TYR A 370 10.05 -0.67 -14.91
C TYR A 370 10.37 -0.72 -16.41
N LEU A 371 11.59 -1.18 -16.76
CA LEU A 371 12.06 -1.27 -18.12
C LEU A 371 12.17 -2.75 -18.50
N ASN A 372 11.39 -3.21 -19.46
CA ASN A 372 11.31 -4.61 -19.88
C ASN A 372 11.13 -5.59 -18.70
N SER A 373 10.46 -5.15 -17.64
CA SER A 373 10.29 -5.89 -16.41
C SER A 373 8.88 -5.73 -15.88
N SER A 374 8.37 -6.77 -15.22
CA SER A 374 7.07 -6.72 -14.58
C SER A 374 7.11 -5.86 -13.31
N PRO A 375 6.09 -5.02 -13.09
CA PRO A 375 5.92 -4.27 -11.87
C PRO A 375 5.24 -5.08 -10.76
N GLN A 376 5.05 -6.39 -10.91
CA GLN A 376 4.34 -7.23 -9.95
C GLN A 376 4.68 -6.85 -8.51
N PHE A 377 3.64 -6.53 -7.74
CA PHE A 377 3.80 -6.17 -6.34
C PHE A 377 3.88 -7.42 -5.47
N SER A 378 4.86 -7.46 -4.59
CA SER A 378 4.97 -8.49 -3.55
C SER A 378 5.32 -7.84 -2.22
N ARG A 379 4.51 -8.10 -1.18
CA ARG A 379 4.81 -7.62 0.18
C ARG A 379 6.06 -8.29 0.76
N ASN A 380 6.34 -9.51 0.33
CA ASN A 380 7.45 -10.34 0.81
C ASN A 380 8.31 -10.83 -0.35
N PRO A 381 9.11 -9.97 -0.99
CA PRO A 381 9.96 -10.39 -2.10
C PRO A 381 10.98 -11.41 -1.63
N LYS A 382 11.23 -12.43 -2.47
CA LYS A 382 12.17 -13.53 -2.15
C LYS A 382 13.62 -13.08 -1.99
N ARG A 383 13.97 -11.92 -2.55
CA ARG A 383 15.33 -11.35 -2.49
C ARG A 383 15.30 -9.97 -1.84
N GLY A 384 16.39 -9.62 -1.14
CA GLY A 384 16.54 -8.36 -0.43
C GLY A 384 16.06 -8.42 1.02
N ASP A 385 16.35 -7.38 1.80
CA ASP A 385 16.12 -7.29 3.24
C ASP A 385 14.95 -6.35 3.59
N SER A 386 13.91 -6.36 2.75
CA SER A 386 12.76 -5.49 2.92
C SER A 386 11.44 -6.24 2.77
N VAL A 387 10.44 -5.76 3.50
CA VAL A 387 9.03 -6.11 3.35
C VAL A 387 8.25 -4.82 3.06
N PHE A 388 7.09 -4.94 2.44
CA PHE A 388 6.32 -3.79 1.99
C PHE A 388 4.88 -3.85 2.49
N LEU A 389 4.42 -2.76 3.10
CA LEU A 389 3.01 -2.61 3.50
C LEU A 389 2.13 -2.27 2.29
N GLY A 390 2.65 -1.53 1.35
CA GLY A 390 1.95 -1.05 0.16
C GLY A 390 2.88 -0.18 -0.68
N MET A 391 2.28 0.65 -1.53
CA MET A 391 3.00 1.59 -2.36
C MET A 391 2.39 2.99 -2.30
N SER A 392 3.22 4.03 -2.29
CA SER A 392 2.79 5.42 -2.25
C SER A 392 3.26 6.21 -3.47
N ASN A 393 2.37 7.02 -4.02
CA ASN A 393 2.69 7.97 -5.08
C ASN A 393 2.97 9.39 -4.57
N GLN A 394 2.96 9.61 -3.26
CA GLN A 394 3.02 10.93 -2.66
C GLN A 394 4.43 11.51 -2.64
N LYS A 395 4.63 12.67 -3.28
CA LYS A 395 5.95 13.34 -3.33
C LYS A 395 6.35 14.02 -2.02
N GLY A 396 5.41 14.53 -1.27
CA GLY A 396 5.67 15.41 -0.12
C GLY A 396 6.16 14.71 1.14
N TYR A 397 6.10 13.37 1.22
CA TYR A 397 6.56 12.58 2.37
C TYR A 397 7.49 11.46 1.88
N ARG A 398 7.07 10.22 1.93
CA ARG A 398 7.81 9.06 1.43
C ARG A 398 7.13 8.51 0.17
N ARG A 399 7.82 8.51 -0.95
CA ARG A 399 7.33 8.00 -2.23
C ARG A 399 7.89 6.62 -2.52
N GLY A 400 7.12 5.75 -3.14
CA GLY A 400 7.51 4.39 -3.49
C GLY A 400 7.00 3.36 -2.51
N MET A 401 7.74 2.28 -2.33
CA MET A 401 7.39 1.20 -1.42
C MET A 401 7.30 1.68 0.04
N ILE A 402 6.22 1.32 0.73
CA ILE A 402 6.05 1.60 2.16
C ILE A 402 6.79 0.52 2.93
N THR A 403 7.96 0.85 3.46
CA THR A 403 8.88 -0.02 4.20
C THR A 403 8.84 0.29 5.70
N LEU A 404 9.59 -0.47 6.51
CA LEU A 404 9.81 -0.14 7.93
C LEU A 404 10.39 1.27 8.10
N GLU A 405 11.36 1.67 7.26
CA GLU A 405 11.96 3.01 7.31
C GLU A 405 10.96 4.13 6.99
N THR A 406 9.91 3.83 6.23
CA THR A 406 8.83 4.81 5.95
C THR A 406 8.10 5.23 7.24
N LEU A 407 8.04 4.35 8.22
CA LEU A 407 7.39 4.60 9.52
C LEU A 407 8.34 5.17 10.59
N THR A 408 9.44 5.77 10.16
CA THR A 408 10.43 6.40 11.03
C THR A 408 10.75 7.81 10.58
N THR A 409 11.34 8.60 11.48
CA THR A 409 11.82 9.95 11.20
C THR A 409 13.23 10.14 11.76
N LEU A 410 13.85 11.28 11.44
CA LEU A 410 15.19 11.62 11.90
C LEU A 410 15.14 12.64 13.02
N LYS A 411 15.93 12.39 14.07
CA LYS A 411 16.27 13.36 15.09
C LYS A 411 17.74 13.75 14.94
N GLN A 412 18.01 15.03 14.89
CA GLN A 412 19.38 15.56 14.96
C GLN A 412 19.79 15.73 16.42
N VAL A 413 20.98 15.28 16.75
CA VAL A 413 21.60 15.43 18.06
C VAL A 413 22.89 16.22 17.88
N VAL A 414 22.98 17.34 18.59
CA VAL A 414 24.18 18.17 18.65
C VAL A 414 24.76 18.05 20.06
N GLN A 415 25.94 17.49 20.15
CA GLN A 415 26.65 17.27 21.42
C GLN A 415 27.84 18.19 21.48
N GLY A 416 27.71 19.25 22.25
CA GLY A 416 28.83 20.19 22.57
C GLY A 416 29.63 19.74 23.77
N ASN A 417 30.82 20.34 23.93
CA ASN A 417 31.71 20.19 25.09
C ASN A 417 31.47 21.25 26.19
N GLY A 418 30.48 22.14 26.03
CA GLY A 418 30.16 23.24 26.93
C GLY A 418 30.96 24.54 26.67
N GLU A 419 31.76 24.57 25.61
CA GLU A 419 32.40 25.78 25.10
C GLU A 419 31.49 26.42 24.03
N PHE A 420 31.29 27.73 24.12
CA PHE A 420 30.42 28.52 23.19
C PHE A 420 31.24 29.59 22.50
#